data_11a02c74fea0fc31d30138b931350929
#
_entry.id   11a02c74fea0fc31d30138b931350929
#
_cell.length_a   1.000
_cell.length_b   1.000
_cell.length_c   1.000
_cell.angle_alpha   90.00
_cell.angle_beta   90.00
_cell.angle_gamma   90.00
#
_symmetry.space_group_name_H-M   'P 1'
#
loop_
_entity.id
_entity.type
_entity.pdbx_description
1 polymer ?
#
loop_
_entity_poly.entity_id
_entity_poly.type
_entity_poly.pdbx_seq_one_letter_code
_entity_poly.pdbx_strand_id
1 'polypeptide(L)'
;MQLRDDLIKVSKLQFEALIEKHRMNVEVLLENGVGVAEHPYVMETIEKELAIIAEYDDKLSVLKKYFMDYKDTPITKRELLND
;
A
#
# COMPACT_ATOMS: atom_id res chain seq x y z
N MET A 1 19.85 16.23 -3.31
CA MET A 1 19.24 17.02 -2.34
C MET A 1 18.33 16.22 -1.44
N GLN A 2 18.48 16.50 -0.22
CA GLN A 2 17.92 15.62 0.77
C GLN A 2 16.44 15.81 1.02
N LEU A 3 15.96 17.04 0.89
CA LEU A 3 14.56 17.26 1.23
C LEU A 3 13.62 16.48 0.33
N ARG A 4 13.86 16.54 -0.97
CA ARG A 4 13.02 15.80 -1.90
C ARG A 4 13.09 14.30 -1.63
N ASP A 5 14.29 13.81 -1.44
CA ASP A 5 14.47 12.37 -1.19
C ASP A 5 13.84 11.96 0.13
N ASP A 6 13.95 12.81 1.13
CA ASP A 6 13.36 12.51 2.43
C ASP A 6 11.84 12.50 2.36
N LEU A 7 11.27 13.44 1.61
CA LEU A 7 9.81 13.46 1.46
C LEU A 7 9.30 12.20 0.78
N ILE A 8 10.01 11.76 -0.24
CA ILE A 8 9.63 10.52 -0.93
C ILE A 8 9.75 9.34 0.01
N LYS A 9 10.86 9.27 0.74
CA LYS A 9 11.10 8.16 1.64
C LYS A 9 10.03 8.10 2.73
N VAL A 10 9.72 9.23 3.33
CA VAL A 10 8.73 9.26 4.39
C VAL A 10 7.35 8.91 3.86
N SER A 11 7.01 9.40 2.67
CA SER A 11 5.73 9.04 2.07
C SER A 11 5.63 7.54 1.83
N LYS A 12 6.71 6.95 1.32
CA LYS A 12 6.74 5.53 1.07
C LYS A 12 6.53 4.75 2.37
N LEU A 13 7.24 5.14 3.41
CA LEU A 13 7.11 4.46 4.70
C LEU A 13 5.70 4.60 5.25
N GLN A 14 5.12 5.78 5.10
CA GLN A 14 3.78 6.01 5.60
C GLN A 14 2.77 5.13 4.87
N PHE A 15 2.86 5.08 3.54
CA PHE A 15 1.91 4.26 2.79
C PHE A 15 2.09 2.79 3.12
N GLU A 16 3.33 2.33 3.24
CA GLU A 16 3.58 0.94 3.58
C GLU A 16 3.01 0.61 4.96
N ALA A 17 3.19 1.51 5.91
CA ALA A 17 2.68 1.28 7.26
C ALA A 17 1.16 1.26 7.28
N LEU A 18 0.52 2.14 6.51
CA LEU A 18 -0.94 2.17 6.47
C LEU A 18 -1.50 0.91 5.82
N ILE A 19 -0.84 0.43 4.77
CA ILE A 19 -1.25 -0.81 4.15
C ILE A 19 -1.18 -1.95 5.17
N GLU A 20 -0.07 -2.03 5.90
CA GLU A 20 0.07 -3.10 6.88
C GLU A 20 -0.92 -2.98 8.02
N LYS A 21 -1.17 -1.76 8.46
CA LYS A 21 -2.15 -1.55 9.53
C LYS A 21 -3.51 -2.10 9.12
N HIS A 22 -3.95 -1.77 7.93
CA HIS A 22 -5.28 -2.18 7.51
C HIS A 22 -5.31 -3.64 7.07
N ARG A 23 -4.18 -4.17 6.61
CA ARG A 23 -4.11 -5.61 6.38
C ARG A 23 -4.30 -6.36 7.68
N MET A 24 -3.71 -5.89 8.76
CA MET A 24 -3.90 -6.55 10.05
C MET A 24 -5.34 -6.46 10.51
N ASN A 25 -6.00 -5.33 10.23
CA ASN A 25 -7.41 -5.22 10.57
C ASN A 25 -8.22 -6.28 9.84
N VAL A 26 -7.92 -6.52 8.57
CA VAL A 26 -8.62 -7.54 7.80
C VAL A 26 -8.34 -8.92 8.39
N GLU A 27 -7.07 -9.19 8.74
CA GLU A 27 -6.75 -10.49 9.31
C GLU A 27 -7.52 -10.74 10.60
N VAL A 28 -7.63 -9.72 11.44
CA VAL A 28 -8.39 -9.86 12.68
C VAL A 28 -9.85 -10.17 12.37
N LEU A 29 -10.42 -9.48 11.40
CA LEU A 29 -11.80 -9.71 11.04
C LEU A 29 -12.02 -11.11 10.47
N LEU A 30 -11.09 -11.56 9.64
CA LEU A 30 -11.19 -12.89 9.07
C LEU A 30 -11.04 -13.96 10.13
N GLU A 31 -10.12 -13.74 11.08
CA GLU A 31 -9.88 -14.69 12.14
C GLU A 31 -11.10 -14.85 13.02
N ASN A 32 -11.79 -13.77 13.29
CA ASN A 32 -12.93 -13.76 14.17
C ASN A 32 -14.24 -13.92 13.45
N GLY A 33 -14.20 -14.16 12.16
CA GLY A 33 -15.41 -14.23 11.36
C GLY A 33 -16.26 -15.44 11.63
N VAL A 34 -15.70 -16.45 12.26
CA VAL A 34 -16.40 -17.70 12.45
C VAL A 34 -17.53 -17.45 13.41
N GLY A 35 -17.99 -16.91 14.01
CA GLY A 35 -19.12 -16.80 14.87
C GLY A 35 -19.93 -15.57 14.61
N VAL A 36 -19.68 -14.94 13.47
CA VAL A 36 -20.31 -13.66 13.24
C VAL A 36 -21.37 -13.71 12.17
N ALA A 37 -21.95 -14.88 11.96
CA ALA A 37 -23.05 -14.97 11.02
C ALA A 37 -24.17 -14.02 11.37
N GLU A 38 -24.29 -13.68 12.63
CA GLU A 38 -25.31 -12.77 13.09
C GLU A 38 -24.85 -11.32 13.07
N HIS A 39 -23.65 -11.08 12.60
CA HIS A 39 -23.12 -9.71 12.54
C HIS A 39 -22.83 -9.36 11.09
N PRO A 40 -23.84 -8.93 10.35
CA PRO A 40 -23.67 -8.67 8.93
C PRO A 40 -22.70 -7.53 8.66
N TYR A 41 -22.39 -6.74 9.66
CA TYR A 41 -21.50 -5.61 9.44
C TYR A 41 -20.05 -6.02 9.24
N VAL A 42 -19.72 -7.28 9.52
CA VAL A 42 -18.34 -7.73 9.32
C VAL A 42 -17.94 -7.61 7.87
N MET A 43 -18.84 -8.02 6.98
CA MET A 43 -18.53 -7.93 5.55
C MET A 43 -18.33 -6.49 5.11
N GLU A 44 -19.18 -5.60 5.59
CA GLU A 44 -19.03 -4.19 5.24
C GLU A 44 -17.73 -3.63 5.80
N THR A 45 -17.37 -4.03 6.99
CA THR A 45 -16.14 -3.55 7.59
C THR A 45 -14.94 -4.05 6.79
N ILE A 46 -14.97 -5.30 6.37
CA ILE A 46 -13.90 -5.84 5.54
C ILE A 46 -13.80 -5.04 4.25
N GLU A 47 -14.93 -4.73 3.63
CA GLU A 47 -14.92 -3.96 2.39
C GLU A 47 -14.29 -2.59 2.59
N LYS A 48 -14.60 -1.95 3.71
CA LYS A 48 -14.02 -0.64 3.99
C LYS A 48 -12.51 -0.73 4.18
N GLU A 49 -12.07 -1.77 4.87
CA GLU A 49 -10.63 -1.95 5.07
C GLU A 49 -9.93 -2.22 3.75
N LEU A 50 -10.54 -3.04 2.91
CA LEU A 50 -9.96 -3.33 1.59
C LEU A 50 -9.86 -2.08 0.73
N ALA A 51 -10.86 -1.20 0.84
CA ALA A 51 -10.83 0.04 0.08
C ALA A 51 -9.66 0.92 0.51
N ILE A 52 -9.38 0.95 1.80
CA ILE A 52 -8.25 1.73 2.30
C ILE A 52 -6.94 1.14 1.84
N ILE A 53 -6.82 -0.18 1.91
CA ILE A 53 -5.61 -0.85 1.44
C ILE A 53 -5.40 -0.53 -0.04
N ALA A 54 -6.46 -0.63 -0.83
CA ALA A 54 -6.36 -0.38 -2.26
C ALA A 54 -5.93 1.05 -2.53
N GLU A 55 -6.44 1.99 -1.77
CA GLU A 55 -6.08 3.39 -1.94
C GLU A 55 -4.59 3.61 -1.71
N TYR A 56 -4.07 3.10 -0.61
CA TYR A 56 -2.67 3.33 -0.31
C TYR A 56 -1.74 2.50 -1.16
N ASP A 57 -2.18 1.32 -1.54
CA ASP A 57 -1.41 0.50 -2.47
C ASP A 57 -1.26 1.23 -3.80
N ASP A 58 -2.34 1.85 -4.26
CA ASP A 58 -2.30 2.61 -5.49
C ASP A 58 -1.39 3.83 -5.36
N LYS A 59 -1.51 4.54 -4.24
CA LYS A 59 -0.65 5.70 -4.00
C LYS A 59 0.81 5.31 -3.97
N LEU A 60 1.12 4.19 -3.34
CA LEU A 60 2.48 3.72 -3.29
C LEU A 60 2.99 3.37 -4.69
N SER A 61 2.16 2.72 -5.48
CA SER A 61 2.53 2.38 -6.85
C SER A 61 2.80 3.62 -7.68
N VAL A 62 1.94 4.61 -7.53
CA VAL A 62 2.09 5.86 -8.26
C VAL A 62 3.37 6.59 -7.83
N LEU A 63 3.61 6.61 -6.52
CA LEU A 63 4.82 7.23 -6.01
C LEU A 63 6.07 6.57 -6.60
N LYS A 64 6.10 5.26 -6.60
CA LYS A 64 7.25 4.54 -7.12
C LYS A 64 7.39 4.73 -8.62
N LYS A 65 6.28 4.73 -9.33
CA LYS A 65 6.31 4.79 -10.77
C LYS A 65 6.80 6.12 -11.30
N TYR A 66 6.42 7.20 -10.65
CA TYR A 66 6.67 8.52 -11.22
C TYR A 66 7.71 9.34 -10.48
N PHE A 67 8.00 9.00 -9.24
CA PHE A 67 8.81 9.91 -8.43
C PHE A 67 10.02 9.26 -7.79
N MET A 68 10.12 7.94 -7.80
CA MET A 68 11.26 7.31 -7.18
C MET A 68 12.40 7.18 -8.16
N ASP A 69 13.58 7.24 -7.58
CA ASP A 69 14.79 7.25 -8.36
C ASP A 69 14.94 5.97 -9.14
N TYR A 70 15.63 6.05 -10.24
CA TYR A 70 15.94 4.89 -11.03
C TYR A 70 16.59 3.80 -10.24
N LYS A 71 17.39 4.17 -9.28
CA LYS A 71 18.12 3.17 -8.53
C LYS A 71 17.21 2.17 -7.89
N ASP A 72 15.98 2.57 -7.68
CA ASP A 72 15.05 1.72 -7.00
C ASP A 72 14.17 0.95 -7.94
N THR A 73 14.43 1.01 -9.22
CA THR A 73 13.56 0.33 -10.16
C THR A 73 14.38 -0.43 -11.17
N PRO A 74 13.89 -1.57 -11.58
CA PRO A 74 14.54 -2.32 -12.65
C PRO A 74 14.38 -1.71 -14.01
N ILE A 75 13.59 -0.69 -14.09
CA ILE A 75 13.38 -0.01 -15.33
C ILE A 75 14.66 0.49 -15.93
N THR A 76 15.58 0.84 -15.08
CA THR A 76 16.84 1.38 -15.51
C THR A 76 17.49 0.51 -16.56
N LYS A 77 17.45 -0.78 -16.35
CA LYS A 77 18.08 -1.66 -17.30
C LYS A 77 17.40 -1.59 -18.64
N ARG A 78 16.10 -1.55 -18.62
CA ARG A 78 15.39 -1.49 -19.85
C ARG A 78 15.67 -0.20 -20.58
N GLU A 79 15.74 0.86 -19.82
CA GLU A 79 16.04 2.13 -20.44
C GLU A 79 17.41 2.13 -21.08
N LEU A 80 18.32 1.48 -20.43
CA LEU A 80 19.64 1.37 -21.00
C LEU A 80 19.61 0.67 -22.32
N LEU A 81 18.76 -0.34 -22.41
CA LEU A 81 18.68 -1.07 -23.63
C LEU A 81 18.14 -0.24 -24.77
N ASN A 82 17.34 0.73 -24.42
CA ASN A 82 16.74 1.57 -25.43
C ASN A 82 17.66 2.66 -25.88
N ASP A 83 18.72 2.88 -25.20
CA ASP A 83 19.64 3.93 -25.58
C ASP A 83 20.58 3.53 -26.68
#